data_cfe6d074a8720db57e5a214ab5db15b2
#
_entry.id   cfe6d074a8720db57e5a214ab5db15b2
#
_cell.length_a   1.000
_cell.length_b   1.000
_cell.length_c   1.000
_cell.angle_alpha   90.00
_cell.angle_beta   90.00
_cell.angle_gamma   90.00
#
_symmetry.space_group_name_H-M   'P 1'
#
loop_
_entity.id
_entity.type
_entity.pdbx_description
1 polymer ?
#
loop_
_entity_poly.entity_id
_entity_poly.type
_entity_poly.pdbx_seq_one_letter_code
_entity_poly.pdbx_strand_id
1 'polypeptide(L)'
;VGTKRQAQEAIMQEAERCGMHYVNYRWLGGTLTNFKTIRSRVERLNKLDQMEKMGDFDLLPKKEVQALKKEREKLNQNLGGIREMRTLPDIMFVVDPSCEDIAIKEAKKLNIPVVAITDTNCDPDLIDYVISANDDAIKAVKLIASIIADAVIEGKQGEDAVIAMREQAAK
;
A
#
# COMPACT_ATOMS: atom_id res chain seq x y z
N VAL A 1 -2.47 2.68 3.90
CA VAL A 1 -3.22 1.46 4.29
C VAL A 1 -4.62 1.87 4.70
N GLY A 2 -5.66 1.19 4.20
CA GLY A 2 -7.04 1.45 4.55
C GLY A 2 -7.93 0.34 4.00
N THR A 3 -8.19 -0.68 4.83
CA THR A 3 -8.98 -1.85 4.44
C THR A 3 -10.47 -1.65 4.69
N LYS A 4 -10.85 -0.61 5.45
CA LYS A 4 -12.22 -0.22 5.69
C LYS A 4 -12.91 0.14 4.38
N ARG A 5 -14.13 -0.37 4.16
CA ARG A 5 -14.88 -0.18 2.90
C ARG A 5 -14.95 1.28 2.43
N GLN A 6 -15.09 2.21 3.37
CA GLN A 6 -15.17 3.65 3.09
C GLN A 6 -13.83 4.25 2.62
N ALA A 7 -12.70 3.61 2.95
CA ALA A 7 -11.36 4.08 2.64
C ALA A 7 -10.75 3.42 1.38
N GLN A 8 -11.21 2.23 1.01
CA GLN A 8 -10.58 1.38 -0.02
C GLN A 8 -10.33 2.09 -1.34
N GLU A 9 -11.36 2.78 -1.85
CA GLU A 9 -11.28 3.46 -3.15
C GLU A 9 -10.43 4.73 -3.06
N ALA A 10 -10.63 5.54 -2.01
CA ALA A 10 -9.87 6.77 -1.81
C ALA A 10 -8.36 6.50 -1.68
N ILE A 11 -7.98 5.51 -0.87
CA ILE A 11 -6.58 5.11 -0.68
C ILE A 11 -5.97 4.63 -2.00
N MET A 12 -6.68 3.81 -2.77
CA MET A 12 -6.19 3.35 -4.07
C MET A 12 -5.96 4.52 -5.04
N GLN A 13 -6.98 5.35 -5.25
CA GLN A 13 -6.92 6.48 -6.19
C GLN A 13 -5.79 7.45 -5.84
N GLU A 14 -5.68 7.84 -4.58
CA GLU A 14 -4.68 8.82 -4.16
C GLU A 14 -3.25 8.24 -4.14
N ALA A 15 -3.09 6.97 -3.77
CA ALA A 15 -1.80 6.30 -3.84
C ALA A 15 -1.31 6.16 -5.30
N GLU A 16 -2.19 5.77 -6.22
CA GLU A 16 -1.86 5.70 -7.65
C GLU A 16 -1.53 7.09 -8.21
N ARG A 17 -2.26 8.14 -7.80
CA ARG A 17 -2.02 9.52 -8.22
C ARG A 17 -0.62 10.02 -7.83
N CYS A 18 -0.15 9.70 -6.64
CA CYS A 18 1.20 10.10 -6.17
C CYS A 18 2.28 9.05 -6.44
N GLY A 19 1.93 7.92 -7.09
CA GLY A 19 2.86 6.83 -7.41
C GLY A 19 3.41 6.13 -6.17
N MET A 20 2.56 5.98 -5.12
CA MET A 20 2.88 5.28 -3.89
C MET A 20 2.21 3.91 -3.81
N HIS A 21 2.70 3.09 -2.90
CA HIS A 21 2.17 1.76 -2.65
C HIS A 21 0.97 1.81 -1.72
N TYR A 22 0.04 0.87 -1.86
CA TYR A 22 -1.14 0.80 -1.02
C TYR A 22 -1.57 -0.63 -0.68
N VAL A 23 -2.31 -0.75 0.43
CA VAL A 23 -3.07 -1.95 0.81
C VAL A 23 -4.48 -1.47 1.16
N ASN A 24 -5.47 -1.89 0.37
CA ASN A 24 -6.85 -1.44 0.51
C ASN A 24 -7.88 -2.57 0.67
N TYR A 25 -7.44 -3.83 0.67
CA TYR A 25 -8.36 -4.96 0.83
C TYR A 25 -8.15 -5.68 2.16
N ARG A 26 -6.99 -6.24 2.40
CA ARG A 26 -6.64 -6.91 3.65
C ARG A 26 -5.14 -6.82 3.91
N TRP A 27 -4.78 -6.39 5.11
CA TRP A 27 -3.40 -6.49 5.57
C TRP A 27 -3.06 -7.95 5.89
N LEU A 28 -2.04 -8.48 5.26
CA LEU A 28 -1.55 -9.82 5.55
C LEU A 28 -0.50 -9.72 6.67
N GLY A 29 -0.67 -10.50 7.73
CA GLY A 29 0.34 -10.55 8.78
C GLY A 29 1.72 -10.90 8.22
N GLY A 30 2.73 -10.13 8.57
CA GLY A 30 4.09 -10.26 8.04
C GLY A 30 4.36 -9.44 6.79
N THR A 31 3.46 -8.57 6.35
CA THR A 31 3.64 -7.74 5.15
C THR A 31 4.93 -6.92 5.22
N LEU A 32 5.29 -6.38 6.38
CA LEU A 32 6.54 -5.68 6.61
C LEU A 32 7.58 -6.56 7.33
N THR A 33 7.18 -7.23 8.39
CA THR A 33 8.09 -8.02 9.24
C THR A 33 8.59 -9.31 8.58
N ASN A 34 7.89 -9.82 7.56
CA ASN A 34 8.32 -10.94 6.73
C ASN A 34 8.30 -10.56 5.25
N PHE A 35 8.88 -9.41 4.95
CA PHE A 35 8.86 -8.80 3.62
C PHE A 35 9.40 -9.73 2.51
N LYS A 36 10.44 -10.52 2.80
CA LYS A 36 11.00 -11.48 1.85
C LYS A 36 9.95 -12.49 1.37
N THR A 37 9.14 -13.01 2.27
CA THR A 37 8.05 -13.95 1.92
C THR A 37 6.95 -13.26 1.12
N ILE A 38 6.60 -12.02 1.47
CA ILE A 38 5.63 -11.23 0.70
C ILE A 38 6.14 -10.96 -0.72
N ARG A 39 7.42 -10.62 -0.89
CA ARG A 39 8.05 -10.45 -2.21
C ARG A 39 7.97 -11.73 -3.05
N SER A 40 8.22 -12.89 -2.47
CA SER A 40 8.05 -14.17 -3.15
C SER A 40 6.59 -14.40 -3.62
N ARG A 41 5.59 -13.94 -2.86
CA ARG A 41 4.18 -14.01 -3.27
C ARG A 41 3.86 -13.02 -4.40
N VAL A 42 4.46 -11.84 -4.38
CA VAL A 42 4.38 -10.88 -5.49
C VAL A 42 5.02 -11.44 -6.77
N GLU A 43 6.17 -12.10 -6.67
CA GLU A 43 6.80 -12.79 -7.80
C GLU A 43 5.90 -13.90 -8.36
N ARG A 44 5.23 -14.65 -7.50
CA ARG A 44 4.22 -15.65 -7.91
C ARG A 44 3.07 -15.00 -8.68
N LEU A 45 2.56 -13.86 -8.22
CA LEU A 45 1.53 -13.08 -8.91
C LEU A 45 2.01 -12.65 -10.31
N ASN A 46 3.22 -12.10 -10.40
CA ASN A 46 3.81 -11.67 -11.67
C ASN A 46 3.98 -12.86 -12.65
N LYS A 47 4.38 -14.02 -12.13
CA LYS A 47 4.50 -15.25 -12.93
C LYS A 47 3.13 -15.69 -13.47
N LEU A 48 2.08 -15.65 -12.66
CA LEU A 48 0.73 -16.01 -13.10
C LEU A 48 0.19 -15.05 -14.18
N ASP A 49 0.46 -13.74 -14.05
CA ASP A 49 0.12 -12.75 -15.06
C ASP A 49 0.88 -13.00 -16.38
N GLN A 50 2.15 -13.39 -16.29
CA GLN A 50 2.96 -13.72 -17.46
C GLN A 50 2.45 -14.96 -18.17
N MET A 51 2.13 -16.03 -17.44
CA MET A 51 1.54 -17.27 -18.00
C MET A 51 0.23 -16.99 -18.73
N GLU A 52 -0.62 -16.11 -18.19
CA GLU A 52 -1.88 -15.73 -18.87
C GLU A 52 -1.60 -14.94 -20.18
N LYS A 53 -0.65 -13.99 -20.14
CA LYS A 53 -0.26 -13.20 -21.32
C LYS A 53 0.40 -14.04 -22.42
N MET A 54 1.14 -15.09 -22.06
CA MET A 54 1.79 -15.96 -23.02
C MET A 54 0.87 -17.06 -23.58
N GLY A 55 -0.36 -17.18 -23.05
CA GLY A 55 -1.30 -18.22 -23.48
C GLY A 55 -1.03 -19.60 -22.89
N ASP A 56 -0.16 -19.71 -21.90
CA ASP A 56 0.18 -21.00 -21.25
C ASP A 56 -1.05 -21.67 -20.63
N PHE A 57 -2.07 -20.89 -20.28
CA PHE A 57 -3.31 -21.42 -19.74
C PHE A 57 -4.12 -22.25 -20.75
N ASP A 58 -3.93 -22.03 -22.04
CA ASP A 58 -4.62 -22.78 -23.09
C ASP A 58 -4.11 -24.23 -23.22
N LEU A 59 -2.91 -24.49 -22.70
CA LEU A 59 -2.26 -25.80 -22.68
C LEU A 59 -2.65 -26.64 -21.46
N LEU A 60 -3.32 -26.06 -20.48
CA LEU A 60 -3.63 -26.70 -19.20
C LEU A 60 -5.11 -27.19 -19.13
N PRO A 61 -5.38 -28.22 -18.32
CA PRO A 61 -6.76 -28.65 -18.07
C PRO A 61 -7.62 -27.51 -17.48
N LYS A 62 -8.87 -27.38 -17.91
CA LYS A 62 -9.79 -26.31 -17.47
C LYS A 62 -9.87 -26.14 -15.94
N LYS A 63 -9.84 -27.24 -15.19
CA LYS A 63 -9.90 -27.21 -13.71
C LYS A 63 -8.66 -26.54 -13.10
N GLU A 64 -7.49 -26.79 -13.68
CA GLU A 64 -6.24 -26.19 -13.24
C GLU A 64 -6.19 -24.71 -13.56
N VAL A 65 -6.60 -24.33 -14.77
CA VAL A 65 -6.71 -22.91 -15.17
C VAL A 65 -7.63 -22.13 -14.22
N GLN A 66 -8.76 -22.69 -13.84
CA GLN A 66 -9.66 -22.05 -12.88
C GLN A 66 -9.00 -21.86 -11.50
N ALA A 67 -8.24 -22.85 -11.02
CA ALA A 67 -7.52 -22.74 -9.76
C ALA A 67 -6.44 -21.65 -9.82
N LEU A 68 -5.67 -21.58 -10.90
CA LEU A 68 -4.63 -20.57 -11.10
C LEU A 68 -5.22 -19.16 -11.24
N LYS A 69 -6.33 -18.99 -11.97
CA LYS A 69 -7.03 -17.70 -12.07
C LYS A 69 -7.55 -17.24 -10.71
N LYS A 70 -8.12 -18.11 -9.92
CA LYS A 70 -8.59 -17.80 -8.56
C LYS A 70 -7.43 -17.46 -7.61
N GLU A 71 -6.31 -18.16 -7.71
CA GLU A 71 -5.08 -17.84 -6.97
C GLU A 71 -4.59 -16.43 -7.33
N ARG A 72 -4.48 -16.14 -8.64
CA ARG A 72 -4.04 -14.85 -9.16
C ARG A 72 -4.94 -13.70 -8.67
N GLU A 73 -6.24 -13.86 -8.77
CA GLU A 73 -7.21 -12.86 -8.33
C GLU A 73 -7.04 -12.55 -6.84
N LYS A 74 -6.94 -13.59 -6.00
CA LYS A 74 -6.73 -13.43 -4.56
C LYS A 74 -5.40 -12.74 -4.23
N LEU A 75 -4.33 -13.09 -4.93
CA LEU A 75 -3.02 -12.43 -4.77
C LEU A 75 -3.08 -10.98 -5.21
N ASN A 76 -3.73 -10.68 -6.33
CA ASN A 76 -3.86 -9.32 -6.84
C ASN A 76 -4.69 -8.43 -5.91
N GLN A 77 -5.78 -8.93 -5.34
CA GLN A 77 -6.57 -8.19 -4.35
C GLN A 77 -5.75 -7.78 -3.11
N ASN A 78 -4.90 -8.68 -2.60
CA ASN A 78 -4.17 -8.42 -1.36
C ASN A 78 -2.82 -7.72 -1.58
N LEU A 79 -2.15 -7.98 -2.71
CA LEU A 79 -0.77 -7.57 -2.95
C LEU A 79 -0.60 -6.65 -4.17
N GLY A 80 -1.67 -6.40 -4.93
CA GLY A 80 -1.62 -5.59 -6.15
C GLY A 80 -1.03 -4.21 -5.92
N GLY A 81 -1.44 -3.54 -4.86
CA GLY A 81 -0.97 -2.19 -4.54
C GLY A 81 0.47 -2.10 -4.02
N ILE A 82 1.08 -3.23 -3.65
CA ILE A 82 2.49 -3.29 -3.21
C ILE A 82 3.38 -4.04 -4.20
N ARG A 83 2.89 -4.31 -5.41
CA ARG A 83 3.61 -5.07 -6.44
C ARG A 83 4.98 -4.47 -6.76
N GLU A 84 5.06 -3.15 -6.89
CA GLU A 84 6.28 -2.42 -7.23
C GLU A 84 7.15 -2.08 -6.02
N MET A 85 6.70 -2.37 -4.80
CA MET A 85 7.43 -2.07 -3.57
C MET A 85 8.65 -2.98 -3.43
N ARG A 86 9.85 -2.43 -3.59
CA ARG A 86 11.13 -3.16 -3.56
C ARG A 86 11.80 -3.14 -2.20
N THR A 87 11.56 -2.10 -1.43
CA THR A 87 12.11 -1.85 -0.09
C THR A 87 10.99 -1.62 0.91
N LEU A 88 11.29 -1.67 2.19
CA LEU A 88 10.36 -1.26 3.23
C LEU A 88 10.08 0.24 3.09
N PRO A 89 8.86 0.69 3.43
CA PRO A 89 8.52 2.11 3.38
C PRO A 89 9.17 2.88 4.52
N ASP A 90 9.48 4.15 4.29
CA ASP A 90 10.04 5.06 5.30
C ASP A 90 8.97 5.65 6.22
N ILE A 91 7.71 5.66 5.77
CA ILE A 91 6.55 6.15 6.51
C ILE A 91 5.29 5.39 6.08
N MET A 92 4.33 5.23 6.97
CA MET A 92 3.06 4.55 6.67
C MET A 92 1.87 5.45 7.03
N PHE A 93 0.99 5.69 6.06
CA PHE A 93 -0.29 6.34 6.28
C PHE A 93 -1.40 5.30 6.48
N VAL A 94 -2.19 5.45 7.54
CA VAL A 94 -3.23 4.49 7.95
C VAL A 94 -4.58 5.19 8.14
N VAL A 95 -5.64 4.55 7.68
CA VAL A 95 -7.01 4.96 7.97
C VAL A 95 -7.62 3.96 8.93
N ASP A 96 -8.12 4.43 10.06
CA ASP A 96 -8.67 3.62 11.15
C ASP A 96 -7.65 2.66 11.79
N PRO A 97 -6.84 3.16 12.74
CA PRO A 97 -5.86 2.34 13.47
C PRO A 97 -6.44 1.12 14.18
N SER A 98 -7.70 1.17 14.60
CA SER A 98 -8.35 0.04 15.28
C SER A 98 -8.57 -1.16 14.37
N CYS A 99 -8.84 -0.90 13.09
CA CYS A 99 -8.95 -1.96 12.07
C CYS A 99 -7.59 -2.47 11.60
N GLU A 100 -6.56 -1.63 11.62
CA GLU A 100 -5.23 -1.91 11.07
C GLU A 100 -4.17 -2.22 12.15
N ASP A 101 -4.60 -2.75 13.28
CA ASP A 101 -3.75 -3.05 14.46
C ASP A 101 -2.49 -3.86 14.11
N ILE A 102 -2.61 -4.86 13.24
CA ILE A 102 -1.46 -5.68 12.80
C ILE A 102 -0.45 -4.85 12.01
N ALA A 103 -0.92 -3.99 11.13
CA ALA A 103 -0.06 -3.12 10.31
C ALA A 103 0.74 -2.15 11.19
N ILE A 104 0.08 -1.55 12.18
CA ILE A 104 0.71 -0.62 13.13
C ILE A 104 1.75 -1.34 13.98
N LYS A 105 1.44 -2.52 14.52
CA LYS A 105 2.39 -3.32 15.30
C LYS A 105 3.63 -3.71 14.49
N GLU A 106 3.45 -4.04 13.21
CA GLU A 106 4.55 -4.35 12.32
C GLU A 106 5.41 -3.11 12.03
N ALA A 107 4.79 -1.96 11.74
CA ALA A 107 5.50 -0.71 11.51
C ALA A 107 6.32 -0.28 12.72
N LYS A 108 5.72 -0.32 13.93
CA LYS A 108 6.43 -0.03 15.18
C LYS A 108 7.61 -0.96 15.44
N LYS A 109 7.45 -2.26 15.17
CA LYS A 109 8.54 -3.24 15.31
C LYS A 109 9.74 -2.92 14.42
N LEU A 110 9.50 -2.26 13.29
CA LEU A 110 10.52 -1.88 12.30
C LEU A 110 10.94 -0.41 12.43
N ASN A 111 10.43 0.32 13.43
CA ASN A 111 10.63 1.76 13.60
C ASN A 111 10.20 2.59 12.38
N ILE A 112 9.14 2.18 11.72
CA ILE A 112 8.53 2.93 10.62
C ILE A 112 7.49 3.88 11.22
N PRO A 113 7.64 5.21 11.05
CA PRO A 113 6.68 6.17 11.57
C PRO A 113 5.29 5.99 10.93
N VAL A 114 4.26 6.16 11.75
CA VAL A 114 2.86 6.00 11.35
C VAL A 114 2.13 7.33 11.44
N VAL A 115 1.54 7.76 10.33
CA VAL A 115 0.56 8.83 10.24
C VAL A 115 -0.82 8.20 10.15
N ALA A 116 -1.78 8.56 10.97
CA ALA A 116 -3.10 7.93 10.90
C ALA A 116 -4.26 8.90 11.10
N ILE A 117 -5.35 8.62 10.36
CA ILE A 117 -6.67 9.18 10.67
C ILE A 117 -7.22 8.40 11.84
N THR A 118 -7.45 9.10 12.95
CA THR A 118 -7.97 8.53 14.18
C THR A 118 -9.32 9.11 14.52
N ASP A 119 -10.28 8.28 14.81
CA ASP A 119 -11.56 8.63 15.40
C ASP A 119 -11.53 8.32 16.91
N THR A 120 -12.62 8.55 17.60
CA THR A 120 -12.77 8.42 19.07
C THR A 120 -12.57 6.99 19.59
N ASN A 121 -12.59 5.98 18.73
CA ASN A 121 -12.43 4.56 19.04
C ASN A 121 -10.97 4.06 18.96
N CYS A 122 -10.01 4.97 18.71
CA CYS A 122 -8.60 4.61 18.51
C CYS A 122 -7.74 5.07 19.69
N ASP A 123 -6.70 4.30 20.01
CA ASP A 123 -5.66 4.69 20.95
C ASP A 123 -4.59 5.54 20.23
N PRO A 124 -4.50 6.87 20.52
CA PRO A 124 -3.56 7.75 19.85
C PRO A 124 -2.09 7.50 20.25
N ASP A 125 -1.83 6.86 21.40
CA ASP A 125 -0.45 6.61 21.90
C ASP A 125 0.33 5.64 21.00
N LEU A 126 -0.38 4.91 20.16
CA LEU A 126 0.22 4.00 19.20
C LEU A 126 0.64 4.69 17.87
N ILE A 127 0.32 5.95 17.69
CA ILE A 127 0.48 6.67 16.42
C ILE A 127 1.48 7.81 16.59
N ASP A 128 2.41 7.94 15.64
CA ASP A 128 3.44 8.99 15.71
C ASP A 128 2.88 10.35 15.30
N TYR A 129 1.98 10.36 14.28
CA TYR A 129 1.33 11.58 13.78
C TYR A 129 -0.17 11.37 13.67
N VAL A 130 -0.91 11.89 14.62
CA VAL A 130 -2.36 11.75 14.72
C VAL A 130 -3.08 12.82 13.91
N ILE A 131 -4.00 12.40 13.05
CA ILE A 131 -4.94 13.28 12.34
C ILE A 131 -6.33 12.97 12.88
N SER A 132 -6.86 13.84 13.75
CA SER A 132 -8.19 13.68 14.32
C SER A 132 -9.25 13.97 13.27
N ALA A 133 -9.95 12.96 12.80
CA ALA A 133 -11.03 13.07 11.84
C ALA A 133 -11.93 11.83 11.84
N ASN A 134 -13.13 11.98 11.28
CA ASN A 134 -14.06 10.87 11.09
C ASN A 134 -13.56 9.93 9.98
N ASP A 135 -13.28 8.70 10.34
CA ASP A 135 -12.78 7.65 9.44
C ASP A 135 -13.89 6.85 8.71
N ASP A 136 -15.17 7.08 9.08
CA ASP A 136 -16.34 6.49 8.44
C ASP A 136 -16.88 7.35 7.27
N ALA A 137 -16.55 8.63 7.25
CA ALA A 137 -17.01 9.54 6.23
C ALA A 137 -16.11 9.49 4.99
N ILE A 138 -16.60 8.90 3.90
CA ILE A 138 -15.86 8.77 2.62
C ILE A 138 -15.25 10.10 2.17
N LYS A 139 -16.00 11.22 2.31
CA LYS A 139 -15.53 12.56 1.93
C LYS A 139 -14.37 13.05 2.79
N ALA A 140 -14.40 12.77 4.10
CA ALA A 140 -13.32 13.16 5.01
C ALA A 140 -12.06 12.36 4.72
N VAL A 141 -12.18 11.04 4.58
CA VAL A 141 -11.06 10.15 4.22
C VAL A 141 -10.45 10.57 2.87
N LYS A 142 -11.28 10.84 1.86
CA LYS A 142 -10.79 11.27 0.54
C LYS A 142 -10.07 12.62 0.60
N LEU A 143 -10.58 13.59 1.34
CA LEU A 143 -9.95 14.89 1.50
C LEU A 143 -8.57 14.75 2.15
N ILE A 144 -8.48 14.03 3.25
CA ILE A 144 -7.20 13.86 3.97
C ILE A 144 -6.22 13.05 3.12
N ALA A 145 -6.66 11.96 2.51
CA ALA A 145 -5.83 11.17 1.62
C ALA A 145 -5.28 12.01 0.45
N SER A 146 -6.08 12.92 -0.12
CA SER A 146 -5.62 13.80 -1.19
C SER A 146 -4.56 14.79 -0.71
N ILE A 147 -4.70 15.36 0.50
CA ILE A 147 -3.70 16.27 1.09
C ILE A 147 -2.38 15.50 1.34
N ILE A 148 -2.45 14.28 1.86
CA ILE A 148 -1.25 13.44 2.03
C ILE A 148 -0.59 13.13 0.68
N ALA A 149 -1.37 12.81 -0.35
CA ALA A 149 -0.85 12.55 -1.68
C ALA A 149 -0.19 13.80 -2.30
N ASP A 150 -0.78 15.00 -2.09
CA ASP A 150 -0.19 16.27 -2.54
C ASP A 150 1.15 16.54 -1.84
N ALA A 151 1.24 16.30 -0.54
CA ALA A 151 2.49 16.42 0.21
C ALA A 151 3.59 15.46 -0.30
N VAL A 152 3.20 14.23 -0.67
CA VAL A 152 4.13 13.26 -1.28
C VAL A 152 4.61 13.73 -2.65
N ILE A 153 3.72 14.27 -3.48
CA ILE A 153 4.07 14.81 -4.81
C ILE A 153 5.02 16.00 -4.66
N GLU A 154 4.74 16.92 -3.75
CA GLU A 154 5.58 18.08 -3.47
C GLU A 154 6.98 17.66 -2.97
N GLY A 155 7.03 16.68 -2.05
CA GLY A 155 8.29 16.12 -1.56
C GLY A 155 9.14 15.51 -2.67
N LYS A 156 8.53 14.74 -3.58
CA LYS A 156 9.25 14.17 -4.74
C LYS A 156 9.79 15.23 -5.69
N GLN A 157 9.00 16.26 -5.99
CA GLN A 157 9.46 17.36 -6.84
C GLN A 157 10.64 18.12 -6.21
N GLY A 158 10.63 18.28 -4.89
CA GLY A 158 11.73 18.87 -4.14
C GLY A 158 13.01 18.03 -4.22
N GLU A 159 12.92 16.72 -4.11
CA GLU A 159 14.05 15.80 -4.27
C GLU A 159 14.65 15.86 -5.69
N ASP A 160 13.81 15.81 -6.72
CA ASP A 160 14.22 15.87 -8.11
C ASP A 160 14.97 17.20 -8.39
N ALA A 161 14.49 18.32 -7.85
CA ALA A 161 15.14 19.62 -7.97
C ALA A 161 16.52 19.65 -7.28
N VAL A 162 16.64 19.05 -6.10
CA VAL A 162 17.92 18.95 -5.37
C VAL A 162 18.91 18.05 -6.10
N ILE A 163 18.47 16.94 -6.67
CA ILE A 163 19.32 16.04 -7.47
C ILE A 163 19.83 16.77 -8.71
N ALA A 164 18.94 17.45 -9.45
CA ALA A 164 19.30 18.23 -10.63
C ALA A 164 20.34 19.33 -10.33
N MET A 165 20.18 20.03 -9.20
CA MET A 165 21.16 21.03 -8.75
C MET A 165 22.52 20.41 -8.42
N ARG A 166 22.56 19.26 -7.78
CA ARG A 166 23.81 18.55 -7.46
C ARG A 166 24.54 18.07 -8.71
N GLU A 167 23.81 17.56 -9.69
CA GLU A 167 24.40 17.14 -10.98
C GLU A 167 24.96 18.31 -11.79
N GLN A 168 24.33 19.49 -11.71
CA GLN A 168 24.83 20.71 -12.34
C GLN A 168 26.08 21.25 -11.64
N ALA A 169 26.17 21.13 -10.32
CA ALA A 169 27.35 21.57 -9.54
C ALA A 169 28.56 20.64 -9.67
N ALA A 170 28.34 19.40 -10.14
CA ALA A 170 29.40 18.41 -10.36
C ALA A 170 30.02 18.44 -11.78
N LYS A 171 29.49 19.26 -12.68
CA LYS A 171 29.97 19.51 -14.04
C LYS A 171 30.81 20.80 -14.11
#